data_afc53249750d05193d4a5ccc02849429
#
_entry.id   afc53249750d05193d4a5ccc02849429
#
_cell.length_a   1.000
_cell.length_b   1.000
_cell.length_c   1.000
_cell.angle_alpha   90.00
_cell.angle_beta   90.00
_cell.angle_gamma   90.00
#
_symmetry.space_group_name_H-M   'P 1'
#
loop_
_entity.id
_entity.type
_entity.pdbx_description
1 polymer ?
#
loop_
_entity_poly.entity_id
_entity_poly.type
_entity_poly.pdbx_seq_one_letter_code
_entity_poly.pdbx_strand_id
1 'polypeptide(L)'
;NPASQIYVRNKVKACERVGIYSETITPPGETTTEELLALVRGLNDRDDIDGILVQLPLPPRIDAGRILLAVNPAKDVDGFHPTNVGALVTQQETLVACTPAGLIEILRRSGIPIAGQRAVVVGRSNIVGKPAALLLLNENATVTICHSKTPDLAAVAREADILVAAVGRPAMVTRDFLKPGATVLDVGINRVTDLAQAEKIFKNNPARLERFREKGAVLVGDVHPADVEEVAGAYTPVPGGVGPLTIAMLMSNTLQAARRRRG
;
A
#
# COMPACT_ATOMS: atom_id res chain seq x y z
N ASN A 1 7.08 -3.12 -16.74
CA ASN A 1 6.10 -2.06 -16.42
C ASN A 1 6.84 -0.82 -15.91
N PRO A 2 6.70 0.36 -16.55
CA PRO A 2 7.43 1.59 -16.18
C PRO A 2 7.17 2.05 -14.74
N ALA A 3 5.97 1.86 -14.21
CA ALA A 3 5.64 2.18 -12.83
C ALA A 3 6.44 1.32 -11.86
N SER A 4 6.52 0.01 -12.11
CA SER A 4 7.31 -0.92 -11.29
C SER A 4 8.79 -0.55 -11.26
N GLN A 5 9.35 -0.10 -12.39
CA GLN A 5 10.76 0.32 -12.45
C GLN A 5 11.06 1.53 -11.55
N ILE A 6 10.13 2.49 -11.47
CA ILE A 6 10.29 3.65 -10.58
C ILE A 6 10.25 3.19 -9.10
N TYR A 7 9.33 2.30 -8.75
CA TYR A 7 9.22 1.76 -7.39
C TYR A 7 10.48 0.98 -6.99
N VAL A 8 10.95 0.07 -7.86
CA VAL A 8 12.18 -0.71 -7.61
C VAL A 8 13.37 0.23 -7.40
N ARG A 9 13.57 1.21 -8.30
CA ARG A 9 14.65 2.19 -8.17
C ARG A 9 14.61 2.96 -6.85
N ASN A 10 13.41 3.38 -6.41
CA ASN A 10 13.25 4.09 -5.14
C ASN A 10 13.56 3.20 -3.93
N LYS A 11 13.21 1.91 -3.98
CA LYS A 11 13.55 0.92 -2.96
C LYS A 11 15.06 0.69 -2.86
N VAL A 12 15.74 0.50 -4.01
CA VAL A 12 17.21 0.35 -4.06
C VAL A 12 17.90 1.59 -3.46
N LYS A 13 17.50 2.79 -3.89
CA LYS A 13 18.04 4.04 -3.31
C LYS A 13 17.79 4.16 -1.81
N ALA A 14 16.66 3.66 -1.32
CA ALA A 14 16.38 3.67 0.11
C ALA A 14 17.30 2.70 0.86
N CYS A 15 17.57 1.51 0.31
CA CYS A 15 18.54 0.56 0.86
C CYS A 15 19.93 1.20 0.95
N GLU A 16 20.42 1.80 -0.13
CA GLU A 16 21.72 2.51 -0.17
C GLU A 16 21.83 3.58 0.92
N ARG A 17 20.78 4.40 1.09
CA ARG A 17 20.76 5.49 2.08
C ARG A 17 20.85 5.02 3.53
N VAL A 18 20.37 3.81 3.83
CA VAL A 18 20.35 3.26 5.20
C VAL A 18 21.38 2.14 5.39
N GLY A 19 22.24 1.90 4.40
CA GLY A 19 23.32 0.91 4.49
C GLY A 19 22.84 -0.55 4.39
N ILE A 20 21.66 -0.79 3.78
CA ILE A 20 21.17 -2.14 3.49
C ILE A 20 21.72 -2.58 2.12
N TYR A 21 22.39 -3.72 2.06
CA TYR A 21 22.74 -4.37 0.80
C TYR A 21 21.47 -4.74 0.02
N SER A 22 21.44 -4.45 -1.27
CA SER A 22 20.29 -4.74 -2.13
C SER A 22 20.74 -5.36 -3.44
N GLU A 23 20.24 -6.56 -3.72
CA GLU A 23 20.41 -7.25 -4.99
C GLU A 23 19.10 -7.19 -5.78
N THR A 24 19.15 -6.75 -7.04
CA THR A 24 17.99 -6.71 -7.92
C THR A 24 18.12 -7.78 -9.00
N ILE A 25 17.23 -8.76 -8.98
CA ILE A 25 17.19 -9.82 -9.97
C ILE A 25 16.04 -9.55 -10.93
N THR A 26 16.34 -9.47 -12.21
CA THR A 26 15.36 -9.24 -13.27
C THR A 26 15.39 -10.43 -14.23
N PRO A 27 14.54 -11.46 -14.00
CA PRO A 27 14.49 -12.60 -14.88
C PRO A 27 14.01 -12.23 -16.29
N PRO A 28 14.36 -12.99 -17.33
CA PRO A 28 13.86 -12.81 -18.69
C PRO A 28 12.33 -12.77 -18.75
N GLY A 29 11.81 -12.05 -19.76
CA GLY A 29 10.38 -11.87 -19.93
C GLY A 29 9.61 -13.20 -20.14
N GLU A 30 10.23 -14.25 -20.62
CA GLU A 30 9.68 -15.60 -20.88
C GLU A 30 9.77 -16.54 -19.68
N THR A 31 10.37 -16.11 -18.56
CA THR A 31 10.49 -16.93 -17.34
C THR A 31 9.17 -17.55 -16.93
N THR A 32 9.21 -18.81 -16.60
CA THR A 32 8.07 -19.62 -16.15
C THR A 32 7.85 -19.50 -14.64
N THR A 33 6.68 -19.95 -14.17
CA THR A 33 6.42 -20.04 -12.73
C THR A 33 7.41 -20.94 -12.02
N GLU A 34 7.79 -22.07 -12.62
CA GLU A 34 8.70 -23.06 -12.01
C GLU A 34 10.13 -22.52 -11.90
N GLU A 35 10.62 -21.82 -12.92
CA GLU A 35 11.94 -21.17 -12.87
C GLU A 35 11.97 -20.06 -11.80
N LEU A 36 10.91 -19.27 -11.67
CA LEU A 36 10.82 -18.24 -10.64
C LEU A 36 10.71 -18.86 -9.24
N LEU A 37 10.00 -19.98 -9.08
CA LEU A 37 9.96 -20.74 -7.83
C LEU A 37 11.36 -21.26 -7.44
N ALA A 38 12.11 -21.79 -8.40
CA ALA A 38 13.48 -22.26 -8.16
C ALA A 38 14.39 -21.11 -7.69
N LEU A 39 14.26 -19.93 -8.31
CA LEU A 39 14.98 -18.72 -7.91
C LEU A 39 14.64 -18.30 -6.47
N VAL A 40 13.35 -18.24 -6.12
CA VAL A 40 12.90 -17.87 -4.78
C VAL A 40 13.40 -18.87 -3.73
N ARG A 41 13.38 -20.18 -4.03
CA ARG A 41 13.92 -21.21 -3.13
C ARG A 41 15.43 -21.00 -2.92
N GLY A 42 16.18 -20.76 -3.99
CA GLY A 42 17.62 -20.47 -3.86
C GLY A 42 17.89 -19.24 -2.99
N LEU A 43 17.06 -18.18 -3.08
CA LEU A 43 17.17 -17.01 -2.20
C LEU A 43 16.78 -17.32 -0.74
N ASN A 44 15.81 -18.21 -0.52
CA ASN A 44 15.46 -18.65 0.82
C ASN A 44 16.64 -19.34 1.53
N ASP A 45 17.44 -20.12 0.76
CA ASP A 45 18.56 -20.91 1.30
C ASP A 45 19.82 -20.07 1.56
N ARG A 46 19.89 -18.84 1.05
CA ARG A 46 21.02 -17.92 1.24
C ARG A 46 21.02 -17.30 2.63
N ASP A 47 22.05 -17.53 3.42
CA ASP A 47 22.19 -16.94 4.77
C ASP A 47 22.53 -15.46 4.75
N ASP A 48 23.13 -14.95 3.67
CA ASP A 48 23.48 -13.55 3.49
C ASP A 48 22.28 -12.66 3.11
N ILE A 49 21.12 -13.24 2.78
CA ILE A 49 19.88 -12.55 2.43
C ILE A 49 18.88 -12.64 3.58
N ASP A 50 18.51 -11.50 4.16
CA ASP A 50 17.56 -11.41 5.26
C ASP A 50 16.14 -11.04 4.82
N GLY A 51 15.97 -10.44 3.64
CA GLY A 51 14.68 -10.04 3.09
C GLY A 51 14.54 -10.36 1.61
N ILE A 52 13.36 -10.85 1.25
CA ILE A 52 12.99 -11.12 -0.15
C ILE A 52 11.72 -10.34 -0.45
N LEU A 53 11.74 -9.62 -1.58
CA LEU A 53 10.61 -8.87 -2.09
C LEU A 53 10.32 -9.29 -3.54
N VAL A 54 9.07 -9.67 -3.79
CA VAL A 54 8.58 -9.97 -5.13
C VAL A 54 7.79 -8.77 -5.64
N GLN A 55 8.35 -8.04 -6.62
CA GLN A 55 7.68 -6.85 -7.16
C GLN A 55 6.43 -7.21 -7.96
N LEU A 56 5.26 -6.87 -7.45
CA LEU A 56 3.99 -7.01 -8.14
C LEU A 56 3.70 -5.80 -9.07
N PRO A 57 2.88 -5.97 -10.13
CA PRO A 57 2.32 -7.25 -10.60
C PRO A 57 3.34 -8.09 -11.39
N LEU A 58 3.24 -9.41 -11.27
CA LEU A 58 3.95 -10.36 -12.14
C LEU A 58 3.25 -10.48 -13.50
N PRO A 59 3.95 -10.96 -14.55
CA PRO A 59 3.33 -11.28 -15.83
C PRO A 59 2.15 -12.24 -15.66
N PRO A 60 1.06 -12.13 -16.47
CA PRO A 60 -0.17 -12.92 -16.29
C PRO A 60 0.02 -14.44 -16.33
N ARG A 61 1.08 -14.92 -17.01
CA ARG A 61 1.42 -16.36 -17.08
C ARG A 61 2.08 -16.91 -15.81
N ILE A 62 2.53 -16.02 -14.90
CA ILE A 62 3.15 -16.42 -13.64
C ILE A 62 2.06 -16.51 -12.57
N ASP A 63 2.02 -17.64 -11.87
CA ASP A 63 1.17 -17.78 -10.69
C ASP A 63 1.76 -17.02 -9.50
N ALA A 64 1.33 -15.77 -9.36
CA ALA A 64 1.80 -14.88 -8.29
C ALA A 64 1.51 -15.46 -6.89
N GLY A 65 0.41 -16.19 -6.72
CA GLY A 65 0.05 -16.82 -5.44
C GLY A 65 1.09 -17.87 -5.04
N ARG A 66 1.48 -18.76 -5.95
CA ARG A 66 2.53 -19.75 -5.70
C ARG A 66 3.88 -19.12 -5.38
N ILE A 67 4.23 -18.05 -6.10
CA ILE A 67 5.50 -17.35 -5.87
C ILE A 67 5.54 -16.70 -4.47
N LEU A 68 4.49 -15.97 -4.09
CA LEU A 68 4.41 -15.33 -2.76
C LEU A 68 4.43 -16.37 -1.62
N LEU A 69 3.77 -17.51 -1.81
CA LEU A 69 3.79 -18.63 -0.85
C LEU A 69 5.15 -19.34 -0.77
N ALA A 70 6.00 -19.24 -1.78
CA ALA A 70 7.32 -19.84 -1.77
C ALA A 70 8.36 -19.01 -1.01
N VAL A 71 8.10 -17.73 -0.74
CA VAL A 71 8.98 -16.88 0.07
C VAL A 71 8.95 -17.39 1.52
N ASN A 72 10.12 -17.57 2.12
CA ASN A 72 10.21 -17.92 3.54
C ASN A 72 9.55 -16.79 4.38
N PRO A 73 8.56 -17.10 5.26
CA PRO A 73 7.89 -16.09 6.08
C PRO A 73 8.84 -15.19 6.88
N ALA A 74 9.98 -15.73 7.34
CA ALA A 74 10.99 -14.96 8.05
C ALA A 74 11.76 -13.96 7.17
N LYS A 75 11.70 -14.12 5.85
CA LYS A 75 12.33 -13.25 4.84
C LYS A 75 11.30 -12.45 4.02
N ASP A 76 10.00 -12.65 4.27
CA ASP A 76 8.91 -11.94 3.56
C ASP A 76 8.78 -10.50 4.09
N VAL A 77 9.65 -9.63 3.58
CA VAL A 77 9.69 -8.23 4.04
C VAL A 77 8.53 -7.35 3.54
N ASP A 78 7.74 -7.84 2.57
CA ASP A 78 6.47 -7.22 2.19
C ASP A 78 5.32 -7.57 3.16
N GLY A 79 5.45 -8.65 3.94
CA GLY A 79 4.46 -9.09 4.94
C GLY A 79 3.19 -9.68 4.33
N PHE A 80 3.28 -10.34 3.17
CA PHE A 80 2.12 -10.89 2.44
C PHE A 80 1.90 -12.39 2.67
N HIS A 81 2.90 -13.10 3.22
CA HIS A 81 2.82 -14.53 3.44
C HIS A 81 1.70 -14.85 4.45
N PRO A 82 0.86 -15.87 4.20
CA PRO A 82 -0.25 -16.23 5.09
C PRO A 82 0.15 -16.50 6.54
N THR A 83 1.35 -17.01 6.80
CA THR A 83 1.89 -17.17 8.14
C THR A 83 2.00 -15.81 8.85
N ASN A 84 2.56 -14.79 8.18
CA ASN A 84 2.69 -13.45 8.72
C ASN A 84 1.32 -12.79 8.93
N VAL A 85 0.40 -12.97 7.99
CA VAL A 85 -0.98 -12.48 8.12
C VAL A 85 -1.71 -13.19 9.27
N GLY A 86 -1.53 -14.49 9.44
CA GLY A 86 -2.09 -15.25 10.57
C GLY A 86 -1.56 -14.77 11.92
N ALA A 87 -0.25 -14.53 12.02
CA ALA A 87 0.38 -13.94 13.19
C ALA A 87 -0.17 -12.53 13.49
N LEU A 88 -0.39 -11.69 12.48
CA LEU A 88 -1.03 -10.37 12.63
C LEU A 88 -2.44 -10.49 13.22
N VAL A 89 -3.25 -11.45 12.76
CA VAL A 89 -4.60 -11.70 13.29
C VAL A 89 -4.57 -12.06 14.77
N THR A 90 -3.59 -12.85 15.18
CA THR A 90 -3.43 -13.31 16.58
C THR A 90 -2.55 -12.40 17.42
N GLN A 91 -2.22 -11.20 16.92
CA GLN A 91 -1.37 -10.20 17.57
C GLN A 91 0.02 -10.72 17.98
N GLN A 92 0.52 -11.72 17.26
CA GLN A 92 1.89 -12.19 17.44
C GLN A 92 2.85 -11.28 16.66
N GLU A 93 4.07 -11.20 17.16
CA GLU A 93 5.12 -10.42 16.50
C GLU A 93 5.48 -11.00 15.12
N THR A 94 5.33 -10.21 14.07
CA THR A 94 5.54 -10.65 12.69
C THR A 94 5.99 -9.52 11.78
N LEU A 95 6.40 -9.86 10.55
CA LEU A 95 6.58 -8.89 9.47
C LEU A 95 5.21 -8.51 8.91
N VAL A 96 4.89 -7.23 8.93
CA VAL A 96 3.56 -6.72 8.56
C VAL A 96 3.60 -6.04 7.20
N ALA A 97 2.51 -6.11 6.43
CA ALA A 97 2.41 -5.46 5.15
C ALA A 97 2.80 -3.97 5.22
N CYS A 98 3.78 -3.57 4.39
CA CYS A 98 4.47 -2.27 4.50
C CYS A 98 3.53 -1.07 4.38
N THR A 99 2.62 -1.07 3.39
CA THR A 99 1.68 0.04 3.19
C THR A 99 0.73 0.19 4.37
N PRO A 100 0.04 -0.86 4.85
CA PRO A 100 -0.77 -0.80 6.06
C PRO A 100 -0.02 -0.36 7.31
N ALA A 101 1.20 -0.85 7.53
CA ALA A 101 2.05 -0.41 8.63
C ALA A 101 2.35 1.09 8.54
N GLY A 102 2.60 1.61 7.34
CA GLY A 102 2.78 3.04 7.08
C GLY A 102 1.55 3.88 7.42
N LEU A 103 0.34 3.35 7.26
CA LEU A 103 -0.89 4.07 7.65
C LEU A 103 -0.96 4.28 9.17
N ILE A 104 -0.60 3.26 9.95
CA ILE A 104 -0.54 3.37 11.42
C ILE A 104 0.53 4.38 11.85
N GLU A 105 1.71 4.34 11.21
CA GLU A 105 2.77 5.32 11.49
C GLU A 105 2.36 6.76 11.16
N ILE A 106 1.61 6.99 10.07
CA ILE A 106 1.05 8.32 9.76
C ILE A 106 0.17 8.78 10.91
N LEU A 107 -0.80 7.98 11.32
CA LEU A 107 -1.75 8.34 12.38
C LEU A 107 -1.02 8.65 13.69
N ARG A 108 -0.13 7.75 14.13
CA ARG A 108 0.65 7.92 15.38
C ARG A 108 1.52 9.18 15.36
N ARG A 109 2.29 9.39 14.29
CA ARG A 109 3.20 10.55 14.17
C ARG A 109 2.49 11.87 13.98
N SER A 110 1.26 11.84 13.48
CA SER A 110 0.39 13.02 13.36
C SER A 110 -0.43 13.29 14.63
N GLY A 111 -0.28 12.48 15.68
CA GLY A 111 -1.04 12.62 16.91
C GLY A 111 -2.54 12.35 16.74
N ILE A 112 -2.93 11.60 15.70
CA ILE A 112 -4.33 11.28 15.42
C ILE A 112 -4.70 10.04 16.23
N PRO A 113 -5.71 10.12 17.14
CA PRO A 113 -6.12 8.99 17.94
C PRO A 113 -6.71 7.87 17.08
N ILE A 114 -6.38 6.62 17.39
CA ILE A 114 -6.92 5.43 16.71
C ILE A 114 -7.91 4.69 17.63
N ALA A 115 -7.53 4.53 18.89
CA ALA A 115 -8.34 3.83 19.88
C ALA A 115 -9.72 4.48 20.05
N GLY A 116 -10.77 3.66 20.00
CA GLY A 116 -12.16 4.09 20.13
C GLY A 116 -12.74 4.75 18.87
N GLN A 117 -11.95 5.00 17.82
CA GLN A 117 -12.43 5.60 16.59
C GLN A 117 -13.17 4.58 15.72
N ARG A 118 -14.12 5.05 14.90
CA ARG A 118 -14.71 4.29 13.82
C ARG A 118 -13.81 4.36 12.60
N ALA A 119 -13.20 3.25 12.24
CA ALA A 119 -12.36 3.14 11.06
C ALA A 119 -13.12 2.39 9.94
N VAL A 120 -13.23 3.00 8.78
CA VAL A 120 -13.81 2.34 7.59
C VAL A 120 -12.72 2.15 6.56
N VAL A 121 -12.52 0.90 6.13
CA VAL A 121 -11.57 0.55 5.08
C VAL A 121 -12.35 0.22 3.80
N VAL A 122 -12.24 1.08 2.79
CA VAL A 122 -12.85 0.88 1.48
C VAL A 122 -11.85 0.16 0.58
N GLY A 123 -12.01 -1.16 0.48
CA GLY A 123 -11.12 -2.08 -0.21
C GLY A 123 -10.79 -3.29 0.66
N ARG A 124 -10.64 -4.47 0.03
CA ARG A 124 -10.38 -5.73 0.77
C ARG A 124 -9.27 -6.58 0.14
N SER A 125 -8.29 -5.93 -0.47
CA SER A 125 -7.12 -6.65 -1.01
C SER A 125 -6.33 -7.32 0.12
N ASN A 126 -5.68 -8.44 -0.20
CA ASN A 126 -4.85 -9.16 0.77
C ASN A 126 -3.57 -8.37 1.13
N ILE A 127 -3.16 -7.44 0.26
CA ILE A 127 -1.91 -6.69 0.42
C ILE A 127 -2.09 -5.32 1.09
N VAL A 128 -3.32 -4.78 1.13
CA VAL A 128 -3.60 -3.47 1.75
C VAL A 128 -4.84 -3.51 2.63
N GLY A 129 -6.03 -3.72 2.05
CA GLY A 129 -7.30 -3.49 2.76
C GLY A 129 -7.46 -4.35 4.01
N LYS A 130 -7.27 -5.66 3.89
CA LYS A 130 -7.37 -6.58 5.03
C LYS A 130 -6.29 -6.31 6.09
N PRO A 131 -4.99 -6.19 5.75
CA PRO A 131 -3.98 -5.87 6.75
C PRO A 131 -4.18 -4.51 7.41
N ALA A 132 -4.63 -3.49 6.69
CA ALA A 132 -4.94 -2.19 7.27
C ALA A 132 -6.08 -2.28 8.31
N ALA A 133 -7.12 -3.03 7.99
CA ALA A 133 -8.23 -3.26 8.91
C ALA A 133 -7.78 -4.01 10.18
N LEU A 134 -6.94 -5.03 10.04
CA LEU A 134 -6.40 -5.77 11.17
C LEU A 134 -5.50 -4.90 12.06
N LEU A 135 -4.64 -4.07 11.45
CA LEU A 135 -3.80 -3.15 12.21
C LEU A 135 -4.62 -2.10 12.97
N LEU A 136 -5.63 -1.51 12.34
CA LEU A 136 -6.53 -0.57 13.01
C LEU A 136 -7.31 -1.23 14.15
N LEU A 137 -7.76 -2.49 13.96
CA LEU A 137 -8.39 -3.28 15.01
C LEU A 137 -7.42 -3.53 16.17
N ASN A 138 -6.18 -3.88 15.90
CA ASN A 138 -5.14 -4.11 16.92
C ASN A 138 -4.79 -2.83 17.69
N GLU A 139 -5.01 -1.65 17.08
CA GLU A 139 -4.92 -0.33 17.72
C GLU A 139 -6.22 0.09 18.44
N ASN A 140 -7.15 -0.84 18.66
CA ASN A 140 -8.43 -0.64 19.35
C ASN A 140 -9.44 0.29 18.62
N ALA A 141 -9.39 0.38 17.30
CA ALA A 141 -10.45 0.98 16.51
C ALA A 141 -11.63 0.01 16.33
N THR A 142 -12.84 0.54 16.16
CA THR A 142 -13.99 -0.21 15.63
C THR A 142 -13.91 -0.20 14.11
N VAL A 143 -13.72 -1.36 13.49
CA VAL A 143 -13.37 -1.43 12.06
C VAL A 143 -14.50 -2.01 11.21
N THR A 144 -14.85 -1.31 10.13
CA THR A 144 -15.72 -1.80 9.07
C THR A 144 -14.94 -1.94 7.77
N ILE A 145 -15.01 -3.11 7.11
CA ILE A 145 -14.42 -3.34 5.78
C ILE A 145 -15.51 -3.29 4.73
N CYS A 146 -15.35 -2.39 3.76
CA CYS A 146 -16.28 -2.21 2.64
C CYS A 146 -15.66 -2.65 1.31
N HIS A 147 -16.50 -2.99 0.35
CA HIS A 147 -16.08 -3.46 -0.97
C HIS A 147 -17.17 -3.22 -2.02
N SER A 148 -16.91 -3.60 -3.28
CA SER A 148 -17.80 -3.41 -4.43
C SER A 148 -19.19 -4.08 -4.31
N LYS A 149 -19.43 -4.89 -3.29
CA LYS A 149 -20.73 -5.52 -3.00
C LYS A 149 -21.40 -4.96 -1.76
N THR A 150 -20.79 -3.95 -1.11
CA THR A 150 -21.39 -3.26 0.03
C THR A 150 -22.53 -2.38 -0.47
N PRO A 151 -23.78 -2.59 -0.01
CA PRO A 151 -24.88 -1.69 -0.33
C PRO A 151 -24.61 -0.31 0.26
N ASP A 152 -25.03 0.73 -0.43
CA ASP A 152 -24.87 2.13 -0.02
C ASP A 152 -23.48 2.44 0.56
N LEU A 153 -22.46 2.14 -0.25
CA LEU A 153 -21.07 2.24 0.16
C LEU A 153 -20.70 3.64 0.68
N ALA A 154 -21.29 4.68 0.11
CA ALA A 154 -21.04 6.06 0.53
C ALA A 154 -21.58 6.32 1.95
N ALA A 155 -22.78 5.85 2.26
CA ALA A 155 -23.35 6.02 3.60
C ALA A 155 -22.50 5.32 4.68
N VAL A 156 -22.06 4.09 4.41
CA VAL A 156 -21.18 3.35 5.34
C VAL A 156 -19.83 4.06 5.50
N ALA A 157 -19.22 4.52 4.41
CA ALA A 157 -17.93 5.22 4.45
C ALA A 157 -18.00 6.54 5.23
N ARG A 158 -19.12 7.26 5.13
CA ARG A 158 -19.35 8.54 5.81
C ARG A 158 -19.48 8.43 7.34
N GLU A 159 -19.60 7.23 7.88
CA GLU A 159 -19.55 7.04 9.34
C GLU A 159 -18.12 7.09 9.92
N ALA A 160 -17.10 7.09 9.06
CA ALA A 160 -15.71 6.97 9.47
C ALA A 160 -15.16 8.22 10.15
N ASP A 161 -14.56 8.06 11.32
CA ASP A 161 -13.62 9.01 11.90
C ASP A 161 -12.26 8.90 11.20
N ILE A 162 -11.89 7.66 10.81
CA ILE A 162 -10.70 7.34 10.00
C ILE A 162 -11.16 6.56 8.77
N LEU A 163 -11.00 7.14 7.59
CA LEU A 163 -11.32 6.51 6.31
C LEU A 163 -10.04 6.07 5.60
N VAL A 164 -9.92 4.80 5.26
CA VAL A 164 -8.85 4.26 4.40
C VAL A 164 -9.42 3.96 3.02
N ALA A 165 -8.97 4.67 2.00
CA ALA A 165 -9.34 4.42 0.61
C ALA A 165 -8.27 3.58 -0.09
N ALA A 166 -8.61 2.33 -0.47
CA ALA A 166 -7.72 1.35 -1.10
C ALA A 166 -8.45 0.54 -2.17
N VAL A 167 -9.08 1.25 -3.13
CA VAL A 167 -9.92 0.66 -4.19
C VAL A 167 -9.24 0.56 -5.54
N GLY A 168 -8.16 1.31 -5.76
CA GLY A 168 -7.43 1.36 -7.03
C GLY A 168 -8.24 1.99 -8.16
N ARG A 169 -9.09 2.96 -7.87
CA ARG A 169 -9.95 3.68 -8.83
C ARG A 169 -9.81 5.20 -8.66
N PRO A 170 -9.37 5.91 -9.70
CA PRO A 170 -9.05 7.34 -9.61
C PRO A 170 -10.26 8.17 -9.17
N ALA A 171 -10.12 8.92 -8.08
CA ALA A 171 -11.08 9.86 -7.53
C ALA A 171 -12.51 9.28 -7.32
N MET A 172 -12.59 7.98 -7.01
CA MET A 172 -13.89 7.30 -6.80
C MET A 172 -14.56 7.76 -5.49
N VAL A 173 -13.77 8.02 -4.47
CA VAL A 173 -14.25 8.45 -3.16
C VAL A 173 -14.46 9.96 -3.20
N THR A 174 -15.70 10.39 -3.36
CA THR A 174 -16.12 11.79 -3.42
C THR A 174 -16.57 12.29 -2.04
N ARG A 175 -16.96 13.55 -1.94
CA ARG A 175 -17.47 14.16 -0.71
C ARG A 175 -18.58 13.36 -0.03
N ASP A 176 -19.42 12.64 -0.79
CA ASP A 176 -20.53 11.84 -0.25
C ASP A 176 -20.05 10.65 0.61
N PHE A 177 -18.80 10.28 0.48
CA PHE A 177 -18.15 9.24 1.29
C PHE A 177 -17.49 9.79 2.56
N LEU A 178 -17.39 11.10 2.70
CA LEU A 178 -16.56 11.74 3.73
C LEU A 178 -17.43 12.28 4.87
N LYS A 179 -17.08 11.94 6.09
CA LYS A 179 -17.59 12.61 7.28
C LYS A 179 -16.84 13.93 7.46
N PRO A 180 -17.53 15.06 7.69
CA PRO A 180 -16.85 16.32 8.00
C PRO A 180 -15.88 16.18 9.17
N GLY A 181 -14.64 16.61 8.98
CA GLY A 181 -13.57 16.53 9.97
C GLY A 181 -12.89 15.16 10.10
N ALA A 182 -13.26 14.15 9.32
CA ALA A 182 -12.61 12.83 9.34
C ALA A 182 -11.15 12.89 8.90
N THR A 183 -10.36 11.92 9.35
CA THR A 183 -9.02 11.65 8.82
C THR A 183 -9.11 10.70 7.64
N VAL A 184 -8.55 11.09 6.49
CA VAL A 184 -8.62 10.32 5.25
C VAL A 184 -7.24 9.86 4.82
N LEU A 185 -7.05 8.55 4.76
CA LEU A 185 -5.83 7.89 4.32
C LEU A 185 -6.04 7.33 2.90
N ASP A 186 -5.55 8.06 1.91
CA ASP A 186 -5.65 7.67 0.50
C ASP A 186 -4.43 6.83 0.10
N VAL A 187 -4.64 5.54 -0.14
CA VAL A 187 -3.60 4.59 -0.58
C VAL A 187 -3.48 4.54 -2.10
N GLY A 188 -4.47 5.06 -2.79
CA GLY A 188 -4.56 5.02 -4.24
C GLY A 188 -3.41 5.76 -4.93
N ILE A 189 -2.82 5.11 -5.94
CA ILE A 189 -1.88 5.75 -6.87
C ILE A 189 -2.31 5.35 -8.28
N ASN A 190 -3.14 6.18 -8.87
CA ASN A 190 -3.73 5.93 -10.19
C ASN A 190 -3.09 6.87 -11.21
N ARG A 191 -2.64 6.32 -12.34
CA ARG A 191 -2.14 7.11 -13.45
C ARG A 191 -3.28 7.39 -14.42
N VAL A 192 -3.74 8.63 -14.48
CA VAL A 192 -4.77 9.11 -15.40
C VAL A 192 -4.08 9.61 -16.67
N THR A 193 -4.44 9.03 -17.81
CA THR A 193 -3.93 9.37 -19.16
C THR A 193 -5.01 9.89 -20.10
N ASP A 194 -6.26 9.84 -19.68
CA ASP A 194 -7.40 10.39 -20.41
C ASP A 194 -7.63 11.85 -20.00
N LEU A 195 -7.66 12.75 -21.00
CA LEU A 195 -7.81 14.19 -20.77
C LEU A 195 -9.18 14.53 -20.17
N ALA A 196 -10.25 13.94 -20.66
CA ALA A 196 -11.60 14.24 -20.17
C ALA A 196 -11.76 13.81 -18.70
N GLN A 197 -11.15 12.66 -18.32
CA GLN A 197 -11.11 12.25 -16.93
C GLN A 197 -10.26 13.20 -16.08
N ALA A 198 -9.10 13.62 -16.55
CA ALA A 198 -8.26 14.59 -15.84
C ALA A 198 -8.97 15.94 -15.66
N GLU A 199 -9.66 16.46 -16.69
CA GLU A 199 -10.43 17.69 -16.61
C GLU A 199 -11.58 17.58 -15.59
N LYS A 200 -12.26 16.45 -15.54
CA LYS A 200 -13.32 16.20 -14.55
C LYS A 200 -12.79 16.21 -13.13
N ILE A 201 -11.66 15.54 -12.88
CA ILE A 201 -11.06 15.41 -11.53
C ILE A 201 -10.44 16.75 -11.08
N PHE A 202 -9.75 17.43 -11.98
CA PHE A 202 -8.96 18.63 -11.66
C PHE A 202 -9.60 19.93 -12.19
N LYS A 203 -10.92 19.96 -12.36
CA LYS A 203 -11.68 21.12 -12.87
C LYS A 203 -11.25 22.45 -12.23
N ASN A 204 -10.99 22.44 -10.93
CA ASN A 204 -10.63 23.62 -10.15
C ASN A 204 -9.11 23.71 -9.85
N ASN A 205 -8.29 22.91 -10.54
CA ASN A 205 -6.84 22.90 -10.33
C ASN A 205 -6.08 22.99 -11.66
N PRO A 206 -5.93 24.21 -12.21
CA PRO A 206 -5.29 24.43 -13.52
C PRO A 206 -3.84 23.93 -13.54
N ALA A 207 -3.09 24.03 -12.45
CA ALA A 207 -1.71 23.57 -12.38
C ALA A 207 -1.57 22.05 -12.58
N ARG A 208 -2.53 21.27 -12.07
CA ARG A 208 -2.58 19.81 -12.30
C ARG A 208 -2.94 19.48 -13.74
N LEU A 209 -3.81 20.25 -14.37
CA LEU A 209 -4.17 20.08 -15.79
C LEU A 209 -3.02 20.48 -16.71
N GLU A 210 -2.28 21.54 -16.41
CA GLU A 210 -1.08 21.93 -17.14
C GLU A 210 -0.01 20.82 -17.07
N ARG A 211 0.25 20.29 -15.88
CA ARG A 211 1.14 19.14 -15.71
C ARG A 211 0.70 17.90 -16.50
N PHE A 212 -0.62 17.68 -16.63
CA PHE A 212 -1.15 16.63 -17.50
C PHE A 212 -0.80 16.91 -18.96
N ARG A 213 -1.00 18.15 -19.44
CA ARG A 213 -0.69 18.54 -20.83
C ARG A 213 0.79 18.38 -21.16
N GLU A 214 1.67 18.72 -20.24
CA GLU A 214 3.13 18.56 -20.38
C GLU A 214 3.57 17.09 -20.42
N LYS A 215 3.00 16.23 -19.57
CA LYS A 215 3.47 14.86 -19.33
C LYS A 215 2.60 13.76 -19.93
N GLY A 216 1.46 14.11 -20.52
CA GLY A 216 0.48 13.15 -21.02
C GLY A 216 -0.17 12.28 -19.93
N ALA A 217 0.07 12.59 -18.65
CA ALA A 217 -0.51 11.86 -17.53
C ALA A 217 -0.38 12.63 -16.22
N VAL A 218 -1.29 12.33 -15.28
CA VAL A 218 -1.23 12.82 -13.90
C VAL A 218 -1.54 11.71 -12.90
N LEU A 219 -0.92 11.76 -11.73
CA LEU A 219 -1.23 10.84 -10.64
C LEU A 219 -2.36 11.40 -9.79
N VAL A 220 -3.28 10.53 -9.41
CA VAL A 220 -4.39 10.85 -8.50
C VAL A 220 -4.64 9.67 -7.56
N GLY A 221 -5.12 9.95 -6.38
CA GLY A 221 -5.52 8.94 -5.41
C GLY A 221 -6.87 8.27 -5.74
N ASP A 222 -7.34 7.49 -4.81
CA ASP A 222 -8.68 6.94 -4.83
C ASP A 222 -9.73 7.97 -4.37
N VAL A 223 -9.27 9.00 -3.64
CA VAL A 223 -10.12 10.08 -3.13
C VAL A 223 -10.07 11.28 -4.08
N HIS A 224 -11.22 11.92 -4.27
CA HIS A 224 -11.32 13.14 -5.08
C HIS A 224 -10.60 14.30 -4.37
N PRO A 225 -9.56 14.90 -4.99
CA PRO A 225 -8.65 15.81 -4.30
C PRO A 225 -9.34 17.09 -3.76
N ALA A 226 -10.22 17.70 -4.53
CA ALA A 226 -10.93 18.90 -4.09
C ALA A 226 -11.91 18.60 -2.95
N ASP A 227 -12.58 17.44 -3.00
CA ASP A 227 -13.57 17.06 -1.98
C ASP A 227 -12.87 16.78 -0.63
N VAL A 228 -11.71 16.11 -0.65
CA VAL A 228 -10.99 15.79 0.58
C VAL A 228 -10.41 17.05 1.23
N GLU A 229 -9.90 17.99 0.44
CA GLU A 229 -9.42 19.29 0.95
C GLU A 229 -10.53 20.10 1.65
N GLU A 230 -11.75 20.01 1.13
CA GLU A 230 -12.89 20.77 1.67
C GLU A 230 -13.50 20.13 2.92
N VAL A 231 -13.55 18.78 2.98
CA VAL A 231 -14.37 18.05 3.97
C VAL A 231 -13.55 17.44 5.10
N ALA A 232 -12.34 16.95 4.80
CA ALA A 232 -11.54 16.22 5.79
C ALA A 232 -10.87 17.16 6.80
N GLY A 233 -10.74 16.69 8.05
CA GLY A 233 -9.94 17.37 9.06
C GLY A 233 -8.43 17.14 8.86
N ALA A 234 -8.06 15.97 8.33
CA ALA A 234 -6.71 15.61 7.95
C ALA A 234 -6.75 14.61 6.79
N TYR A 235 -5.78 14.67 5.89
CA TYR A 235 -5.70 13.70 4.79
C TYR A 235 -4.27 13.51 4.28
N THR A 236 -4.02 12.36 3.63
CA THR A 236 -2.76 12.10 2.95
C THR A 236 -2.82 12.60 1.51
N PRO A 237 -1.85 13.44 1.06
CA PRO A 237 -1.83 13.91 -0.33
C PRO A 237 -1.41 12.80 -1.30
N VAL A 238 -1.88 12.89 -2.55
CA VAL A 238 -1.43 12.03 -3.63
C VAL A 238 -0.94 12.90 -4.80
N PRO A 239 0.34 12.73 -5.22
CA PRO A 239 1.40 11.92 -4.63
C PRO A 239 2.00 12.52 -3.34
N GLY A 240 2.76 11.71 -2.59
CA GLY A 240 3.61 12.17 -1.50
C GLY A 240 3.14 11.82 -0.08
N GLY A 241 1.94 11.24 0.07
CA GLY A 241 1.43 10.78 1.37
C GLY A 241 1.93 9.38 1.74
N VAL A 242 1.14 8.35 1.46
CA VAL A 242 1.39 6.96 1.87
C VAL A 242 2.61 6.31 1.20
N GLY A 243 2.86 6.63 -0.09
CA GLY A 243 3.90 5.97 -0.87
C GLY A 243 5.31 5.98 -0.26
N PRO A 244 5.85 7.12 0.20
CA PRO A 244 7.15 7.19 0.86
C PRO A 244 7.24 6.31 2.12
N LEU A 245 6.16 6.19 2.88
CA LEU A 245 6.13 5.37 4.09
C LEU A 245 6.12 3.87 3.80
N THR A 246 5.54 3.43 2.70
CA THR A 246 5.66 2.04 2.24
C THR A 246 7.14 1.63 2.11
N ILE A 247 7.98 2.52 1.55
CA ILE A 247 9.42 2.26 1.42
C ILE A 247 10.10 2.29 2.80
N ALA A 248 9.76 3.23 3.66
CA ALA A 248 10.32 3.30 5.01
C ALA A 248 9.98 2.05 5.83
N MET A 249 8.74 1.57 5.75
CA MET A 249 8.32 0.34 6.42
C MET A 249 9.00 -0.91 5.84
N LEU A 250 9.28 -0.94 4.54
CA LEU A 250 10.08 -1.99 3.93
C LEU A 250 11.50 -2.05 4.53
N MET A 251 12.16 -0.90 4.70
CA MET A 251 13.47 -0.85 5.38
C MET A 251 13.38 -1.33 6.82
N SER A 252 12.33 -0.92 7.54
CA SER A 252 12.06 -1.38 8.91
C SER A 252 11.87 -2.89 8.98
N ASN A 253 11.03 -3.48 8.10
CA ASN A 253 10.82 -4.92 8.02
C ASN A 253 12.11 -5.67 7.68
N THR A 254 12.92 -5.15 6.76
CA THR A 254 14.22 -5.76 6.40
C THR A 254 15.16 -5.80 7.61
N LEU A 255 15.25 -4.71 8.36
CA LEU A 255 16.04 -4.68 9.59
C LEU A 255 15.49 -5.64 10.66
N GLN A 256 14.16 -5.71 10.81
CA GLN A 256 13.50 -6.62 11.75
C GLN A 256 13.74 -8.08 11.37
N ALA A 257 13.64 -8.43 10.08
CA ALA A 257 13.94 -9.76 9.57
C ALA A 257 15.40 -10.15 9.86
N ALA A 258 16.35 -9.25 9.61
CA ALA A 258 17.77 -9.48 9.91
C ALA A 258 18.00 -9.73 11.42
N ARG A 259 17.43 -8.91 12.29
CA ARG A 259 17.54 -9.06 13.75
C ARG A 259 17.00 -10.39 14.25
N ARG A 260 15.84 -10.80 13.74
CA ARG A 260 15.20 -12.08 14.17
C ARG A 260 15.98 -13.32 13.70
N ARG A 261 16.67 -13.21 12.57
CA ARG A 261 17.42 -14.34 12.00
C ARG A 261 18.84 -14.47 12.55
N ARG A 262 19.42 -13.36 13.00
CA ARG A 262 20.82 -13.32 13.43
C ARG A 262 20.99 -13.22 14.97
N GLY A 263 19.92 -13.05 15.72
CA GLY A 263 19.88 -12.90 17.17
C GLY A 263 20.07 -11.46 17.59
#